data_20bc4dde2c035a95907c47410563b72d
#
_entry.id   20bc4dde2c035a95907c47410563b72d
#
_cell.length_a   1.000
_cell.length_b   1.000
_cell.length_c   1.000
_cell.angle_alpha   90.00
_cell.angle_beta   90.00
_cell.angle_gamma   90.00
#
_symmetry.space_group_name_H-M   'P 1'
#
loop_
_entity.id
_entity.type
_entity.pdbx_description
1 polymer ?
#
loop_
_entity_poly.entity_id
_entity_poly.type
_entity_poly.pdbx_seq_one_letter_code
_entity_poly.pdbx_strand_id
1 'polypeptide(L)'
;MTGQIWFEDFEPGAVLTSPERLITVADIDRWAALTGENHPVHMDEDFARAAGFLGRICHGLFSLALVEGLKAQIGVFDRSVTASLSWTDVRFLAPLYPGERIRLRLELVSKRATRTPGRGLATERGTLLKADGTEVVTGEHVVFLLNRPDRA
;
A
#
# COMPACT_ATOMS: atom_id res chain seq x y z
N MET A 1 10.67 -5.16 -14.94
CA MET A 1 9.74 -4.63 -15.96
C MET A 1 9.89 -3.12 -15.96
N THR A 2 10.32 -2.53 -17.09
CA THR A 2 10.63 -1.09 -17.18
C THR A 2 9.56 -0.31 -17.97
N GLY A 3 8.34 -0.83 -18.09
CA GLY A 3 7.26 -0.22 -18.86
C GLY A 3 5.97 -0.08 -18.06
N GLN A 4 5.07 0.79 -18.55
CA GLN A 4 3.72 0.93 -17.99
C GLN A 4 2.93 -0.37 -18.13
N ILE A 5 2.18 -0.76 -17.09
CA ILE A 5 1.22 -1.85 -17.12
C ILE A 5 -0.16 -1.27 -17.46
N TRP A 6 -0.69 -1.62 -18.61
CA TRP A 6 -2.05 -1.32 -19.03
C TRP A 6 -2.97 -2.51 -18.72
N PHE A 7 -4.27 -2.37 -18.95
CA PHE A 7 -5.22 -3.45 -18.68
C PHE A 7 -4.86 -4.75 -19.42
N GLU A 8 -4.37 -4.64 -20.66
CA GLU A 8 -3.96 -5.78 -21.47
C GLU A 8 -2.75 -6.51 -20.87
N ASP A 9 -1.81 -5.74 -20.27
CA ASP A 9 -0.54 -6.24 -19.73
C ASP A 9 -0.67 -6.79 -18.29
N PHE A 10 -1.82 -6.57 -17.65
CA PHE A 10 -2.04 -7.06 -16.30
C PHE A 10 -2.15 -8.58 -16.30
N GLU A 11 -1.17 -9.26 -15.74
CA GLU A 11 -1.09 -10.72 -15.68
C GLU A 11 -1.39 -11.22 -14.26
N PRO A 12 -2.55 -11.87 -14.02
CA PRO A 12 -2.82 -12.49 -12.73
C PRO A 12 -1.73 -13.47 -12.32
N GLY A 13 -1.31 -13.41 -11.05
CA GLY A 13 -0.22 -14.19 -10.49
C GLY A 13 1.15 -13.51 -10.56
N ALA A 14 1.30 -12.42 -11.32
CA ALA A 14 2.53 -11.64 -11.31
C ALA A 14 2.71 -10.92 -9.95
N VAL A 15 3.95 -10.82 -9.51
CA VAL A 15 4.33 -10.15 -8.26
C VAL A 15 5.32 -9.02 -8.56
N LEU A 16 5.01 -7.84 -8.04
CA LEU A 16 5.85 -6.66 -8.08
C LEU A 16 6.35 -6.32 -6.67
N THR A 17 7.52 -5.71 -6.59
CA THR A 17 8.10 -5.28 -5.31
C THR A 17 8.55 -3.84 -5.41
N SER A 18 8.24 -3.04 -4.39
CA SER A 18 8.69 -1.65 -4.32
C SER A 18 10.15 -1.54 -3.84
N PRO A 19 10.78 -0.37 -4.03
CA PRO A 19 11.93 0.01 -3.23
C PRO A 19 11.62 -0.03 -1.73
N GLU A 20 12.67 -0.12 -0.90
CA GLU A 20 12.54 -0.03 0.55
C GLU A 20 12.33 1.41 1.02
N ARG A 21 11.58 1.57 2.12
CA ARG A 21 11.40 2.83 2.83
C ARG A 21 11.71 2.67 4.31
N LEU A 22 12.47 3.59 4.88
CA LEU A 22 12.64 3.74 6.33
C LEU A 22 11.44 4.50 6.91
N ILE A 23 10.89 3.99 8.01
CA ILE A 23 9.84 4.67 8.79
C ILE A 23 10.50 5.49 9.90
N THR A 24 10.04 6.72 10.07
CA THR A 24 10.57 7.65 11.06
C THR A 24 9.50 8.12 12.05
N VAL A 25 9.92 8.64 13.19
CA VAL A 25 9.00 9.31 14.15
C VAL A 25 8.25 10.45 13.45
N ALA A 26 8.94 11.23 12.61
CA ALA A 26 8.35 12.32 11.87
C ALA A 26 7.23 11.88 10.90
N ASP A 27 7.25 10.65 10.39
CA ASP A 27 6.17 10.12 9.56
C ASP A 27 4.89 9.94 10.39
N ILE A 28 5.01 9.41 11.61
CA ILE A 28 3.88 9.27 12.55
C ILE A 28 3.32 10.64 12.92
N ASP A 29 4.19 11.59 13.28
CA ASP A 29 3.79 12.94 13.67
C ASP A 29 3.05 13.68 12.54
N ARG A 30 3.53 13.54 11.29
CA ARG A 30 2.87 14.13 10.12
C ARG A 30 1.51 13.50 9.83
N TRP A 31 1.40 12.18 9.97
CA TRP A 31 0.13 11.50 9.80
C TRP A 31 -0.88 11.92 10.87
N ALA A 32 -0.47 11.97 12.14
CA ALA A 32 -1.29 12.45 13.25
C ALA A 32 -1.76 13.90 13.03
N ALA A 33 -0.85 14.79 12.61
CA ALA A 33 -1.18 16.18 12.30
C ALA A 33 -2.17 16.32 11.13
N LEU A 34 -2.03 15.47 10.10
CA LEU A 34 -2.90 15.49 8.92
C LEU A 34 -4.31 14.98 9.24
N THR A 35 -4.42 13.93 10.03
CA THR A 35 -5.68 13.22 10.28
C THR A 35 -6.40 13.66 11.55
N GLY A 36 -5.67 14.28 12.49
CA GLY A 36 -6.16 14.56 13.86
C GLY A 36 -6.15 13.34 14.79
N GLU A 37 -5.65 12.18 14.33
CA GLU A 37 -5.54 10.95 15.13
C GLU A 37 -4.33 11.02 16.05
N ASN A 38 -4.54 11.49 17.28
CA ASN A 38 -3.51 11.72 18.30
C ASN A 38 -3.63 10.75 19.47
N HIS A 39 -4.08 9.52 19.25
CA HIS A 39 -4.17 8.54 20.32
C HIS A 39 -2.79 8.30 20.98
N PRO A 40 -2.69 8.25 22.32
CA PRO A 40 -1.41 8.18 23.02
C PRO A 40 -0.50 7.02 22.59
N VAL A 41 -1.06 5.89 22.13
CA VAL A 41 -0.25 4.76 21.66
C VAL A 41 0.67 5.12 20.46
N HIS A 42 0.30 6.15 19.71
CA HIS A 42 1.08 6.67 18.58
C HIS A 42 1.96 7.86 18.97
N MET A 43 1.62 8.58 20.03
CA MET A 43 2.22 9.87 20.34
C MET A 43 3.08 9.87 21.62
N ASP A 44 2.86 8.92 22.53
CA ASP A 44 3.50 8.83 23.85
C ASP A 44 4.22 7.49 24.00
N GLU A 45 5.53 7.56 24.21
CA GLU A 45 6.41 6.39 24.30
C GLU A 45 6.10 5.54 25.54
N ASP A 46 5.86 6.21 26.70
CA ASP A 46 5.60 5.52 27.97
C ASP A 46 4.23 4.87 27.96
N PHE A 47 3.22 5.55 27.39
CA PHE A 47 1.90 4.98 27.21
C PHE A 47 1.95 3.74 26.30
N ALA A 48 2.66 3.83 25.17
CA ALA A 48 2.78 2.71 24.25
C ALA A 48 3.45 1.49 24.90
N ARG A 49 4.50 1.72 25.69
CA ARG A 49 5.16 0.64 26.47
C ARG A 49 4.26 0.05 27.54
N ALA A 50 3.53 0.87 28.26
CA ALA A 50 2.55 0.40 29.25
C ALA A 50 1.42 -0.43 28.61
N ALA A 51 1.08 -0.14 27.33
CA ALA A 51 0.13 -0.89 26.53
C ALA A 51 0.70 -2.19 25.92
N GLY A 52 1.98 -2.52 26.20
CA GLY A 52 2.61 -3.77 25.75
C GLY A 52 3.37 -3.69 24.43
N PHE A 53 3.55 -2.51 23.85
CA PHE A 53 4.37 -2.29 22.66
C PHE A 53 5.83 -1.97 23.02
N LEU A 54 6.73 -2.06 22.04
CA LEU A 54 8.14 -1.70 22.24
C LEU A 54 8.37 -0.19 22.34
N GLY A 55 7.38 0.60 21.92
CA GLY A 55 7.38 2.05 21.86
C GLY A 55 6.24 2.53 20.98
N ARG A 56 6.24 3.81 20.58
CA ARG A 56 5.24 4.38 19.68
C ARG A 56 5.11 3.55 18.42
N ILE A 57 3.88 3.20 18.01
CA ILE A 57 3.60 2.44 16.80
C ILE A 57 2.97 3.34 15.73
N CYS A 58 3.14 2.97 14.46
CA CYS A 58 2.41 3.58 13.36
C CYS A 58 0.92 3.34 13.48
N HIS A 59 0.12 4.29 13.04
CA HIS A 59 -1.32 4.11 12.85
C HIS A 59 -1.58 3.00 11.82
N GLY A 60 -2.58 2.16 12.06
CA GLY A 60 -2.93 1.09 11.14
C GLY A 60 -3.26 1.62 9.74
N LEU A 61 -4.11 2.65 9.65
CA LEU A 61 -4.47 3.27 8.37
C LEU A 61 -3.29 3.97 7.70
N PHE A 62 -2.31 4.47 8.45
CA PHE A 62 -1.06 4.97 7.86
C PHE A 62 -0.29 3.83 7.19
N SER A 63 -0.19 2.67 7.84
CA SER A 63 0.45 1.49 7.25
C SER A 63 -0.25 1.06 5.96
N LEU A 64 -1.58 1.14 5.90
CA LEU A 64 -2.34 0.88 4.68
C LEU A 64 -2.08 1.94 3.60
N ALA A 65 -2.03 3.23 3.97
CA ALA A 65 -1.71 4.31 3.03
C ALA A 65 -0.30 4.19 2.45
N LEU A 66 0.65 3.63 3.20
CA LEU A 66 2.00 3.35 2.71
C LEU A 66 2.03 2.32 1.58
N VAL A 67 1.06 1.41 1.52
CA VAL A 67 0.90 0.47 0.38
C VAL A 67 0.73 1.25 -0.93
N GLU A 68 -0.15 2.26 -0.96
CA GLU A 68 -0.35 3.11 -2.15
C GLU A 68 0.89 3.94 -2.48
N GLY A 69 1.53 4.54 -1.48
CA GLY A 69 2.74 5.32 -1.68
C GLY A 69 3.90 4.50 -2.25
N LEU A 70 4.07 3.27 -1.77
CA LEU A 70 5.10 2.36 -2.27
C LEU A 70 4.74 1.77 -3.63
N LYS A 71 3.46 1.53 -3.90
CA LYS A 71 2.97 1.14 -5.23
C LYS A 71 3.32 2.21 -6.28
N ALA A 72 3.08 3.49 -5.96
CA ALA A 72 3.47 4.59 -6.85
C ALA A 72 4.97 4.59 -7.13
N GLN A 73 5.82 4.23 -6.16
CA GLN A 73 7.27 4.14 -6.37
C GLN A 73 7.71 3.00 -7.28
N ILE A 74 6.87 1.99 -7.53
CA ILE A 74 7.15 0.97 -8.56
C ILE A 74 7.11 1.61 -9.95
N GLY A 75 6.28 2.64 -10.17
CA GLY A 75 6.27 3.46 -11.38
C GLY A 75 5.62 2.82 -12.61
N VAL A 76 5.03 1.63 -12.48
CA VAL A 76 4.45 0.92 -13.63
C VAL A 76 2.96 1.19 -13.84
N PHE A 77 2.31 1.93 -12.94
CA PHE A 77 0.88 2.25 -12.99
C PHE A 77 0.58 3.74 -13.14
N ASP A 78 1.59 4.59 -13.23
CA ASP A 78 1.46 6.06 -13.16
C ASP A 78 0.50 6.65 -14.19
N ARG A 79 0.36 6.00 -15.34
CA ARG A 79 -0.47 6.46 -16.46
C ARG A 79 -1.71 5.60 -16.70
N SER A 80 -1.87 4.50 -15.99
CA SER A 80 -2.91 3.51 -16.28
C SER A 80 -3.93 3.35 -15.15
N VAL A 81 -3.56 3.48 -13.87
CA VAL A 81 -4.53 3.49 -12.77
C VAL A 81 -5.16 4.88 -12.65
N THR A 82 -6.50 4.93 -12.62
CA THR A 82 -7.24 6.20 -12.60
C THR A 82 -8.11 6.40 -11.37
N ALA A 83 -8.52 5.34 -10.71
CA ALA A 83 -9.31 5.45 -9.48
C ALA A 83 -9.20 4.18 -8.64
N SER A 84 -9.11 4.40 -7.34
CA SER A 84 -9.32 3.39 -6.30
C SER A 84 -10.82 3.22 -6.07
N LEU A 85 -11.31 1.98 -6.03
CA LEU A 85 -12.74 1.68 -5.86
C LEU A 85 -13.05 1.08 -4.51
N SER A 86 -12.24 0.14 -4.06
CA SER A 86 -12.46 -0.52 -2.77
C SER A 86 -11.20 -1.17 -2.24
N TRP A 87 -11.12 -1.24 -0.92
CA TRP A 87 -10.25 -2.12 -0.18
C TRP A 87 -11.09 -3.17 0.54
N THR A 88 -10.69 -4.45 0.44
CA THR A 88 -11.36 -5.58 1.10
C THR A 88 -10.32 -6.46 1.79
N ASP A 89 -10.75 -7.25 2.76
CA ASP A 89 -9.89 -8.16 3.53
C ASP A 89 -8.65 -7.49 4.15
N VAL A 90 -8.79 -6.22 4.53
CA VAL A 90 -7.70 -5.50 5.17
C VAL A 90 -7.45 -6.08 6.57
N ARG A 91 -6.20 -6.50 6.81
CA ARG A 91 -5.75 -7.05 8.09
C ARG A 91 -4.46 -6.37 8.54
N PHE A 92 -4.45 -5.90 9.77
CA PHE A 92 -3.27 -5.41 10.46
C PHE A 92 -2.67 -6.56 11.27
N LEU A 93 -1.50 -7.03 10.87
CA LEU A 93 -0.92 -8.29 11.32
C LEU A 93 0.18 -8.09 12.35
N ALA A 94 0.93 -7.01 12.25
CA ALA A 94 1.99 -6.67 13.19
C ALA A 94 2.13 -5.15 13.35
N PRO A 95 2.54 -4.67 14.53
CA PRO A 95 2.85 -3.26 14.74
C PRO A 95 4.07 -2.86 13.91
N LEU A 96 4.04 -1.63 13.39
CA LEU A 96 5.16 -1.01 12.66
C LEU A 96 5.75 0.10 13.53
N TYR A 97 7.07 0.06 13.73
CA TYR A 97 7.81 0.99 14.59
C TYR A 97 8.67 1.96 13.79
N PRO A 98 8.92 3.17 14.31
CA PRO A 98 9.99 4.02 13.80
C PRO A 98 11.35 3.28 13.82
N GLY A 99 12.15 3.51 12.79
CA GLY A 99 13.44 2.83 12.59
C GLY A 99 13.35 1.55 11.75
N GLU A 100 12.17 1.00 11.53
CA GLU A 100 11.99 -0.18 10.69
C GLU A 100 11.99 0.18 9.20
N ARG A 101 12.52 -0.72 8.37
CA ARG A 101 12.45 -0.65 6.91
C ARG A 101 11.33 -1.54 6.41
N ILE A 102 10.60 -1.02 5.44
CA ILE A 102 9.47 -1.70 4.83
C ILE A 102 9.59 -1.71 3.31
N ARG A 103 8.92 -2.66 2.69
CA ARG A 103 8.69 -2.73 1.24
C ARG A 103 7.29 -3.27 0.96
N LEU A 104 6.77 -2.95 -0.19
CA LEU A 104 5.52 -3.50 -0.69
C LEU A 104 5.80 -4.74 -1.55
N ARG A 105 5.08 -5.81 -1.29
CA ARG A 105 4.83 -6.92 -2.21
C ARG A 105 3.43 -6.74 -2.78
N LEU A 106 3.34 -6.52 -4.09
CA LEU A 106 2.09 -6.32 -4.80
C LEU A 106 1.84 -7.52 -5.73
N GLU A 107 0.80 -8.29 -5.46
CA GLU A 107 0.37 -9.42 -6.28
C GLU A 107 -0.80 -8.99 -7.17
N LEU A 108 -0.70 -9.25 -8.46
CA LEU A 108 -1.76 -9.02 -9.43
C LEU A 108 -2.74 -10.20 -9.36
N VAL A 109 -3.93 -9.99 -8.79
CA VAL A 109 -4.84 -11.10 -8.44
C VAL A 109 -5.77 -11.46 -9.59
N SER A 110 -6.49 -10.49 -10.14
CA SER A 110 -7.46 -10.71 -11.21
C SER A 110 -7.75 -9.45 -11.99
N LYS A 111 -8.28 -9.62 -13.21
CA LYS A 111 -8.82 -8.51 -14.00
C LYS A 111 -10.13 -8.90 -14.67
N ARG A 112 -10.98 -7.90 -14.91
CA ARG A 112 -12.20 -8.07 -15.71
C ARG A 112 -12.54 -6.83 -16.51
N ALA A 113 -13.05 -7.02 -17.72
CA ALA A 113 -13.55 -5.92 -18.54
C ALA A 113 -14.75 -5.23 -17.87
N THR A 114 -14.97 -3.97 -18.20
CA THR A 114 -16.16 -3.21 -17.81
C THR A 114 -17.06 -2.96 -19.01
N ARG A 115 -18.30 -2.52 -18.77
CA ARG A 115 -19.20 -2.08 -19.82
C ARG A 115 -18.74 -0.77 -20.48
N THR A 116 -17.95 0.04 -19.77
CA THR A 116 -17.37 1.27 -20.29
C THR A 116 -16.12 0.95 -21.10
N PRO A 117 -16.06 1.29 -22.39
CA PRO A 117 -14.85 1.09 -23.19
C PRO A 117 -13.64 1.84 -22.63
N GLY A 118 -12.45 1.38 -22.97
CA GLY A 118 -11.17 2.03 -22.65
C GLY A 118 -10.63 1.75 -21.26
N ARG A 119 -11.31 0.93 -20.43
CA ARG A 119 -10.84 0.54 -19.08
C ARG A 119 -11.44 -0.78 -18.62
N GLY A 120 -10.73 -1.41 -17.70
CA GLY A 120 -11.19 -2.58 -16.94
C GLY A 120 -11.05 -2.38 -15.45
N LEU A 121 -11.45 -3.39 -14.70
CA LEU A 121 -11.17 -3.51 -13.27
C LEU A 121 -9.98 -4.44 -13.08
N ALA A 122 -9.07 -4.05 -12.21
CA ALA A 122 -7.98 -4.88 -11.74
C ALA A 122 -8.08 -5.03 -10.22
N THR A 123 -7.88 -6.26 -9.74
CA THR A 123 -7.75 -6.57 -8.31
C THR A 123 -6.31 -6.92 -8.04
N GLU A 124 -5.73 -6.26 -7.07
CA GLU A 124 -4.36 -6.49 -6.61
C GLU A 124 -4.36 -6.72 -5.10
N ARG A 125 -3.41 -7.52 -4.60
CA ARG A 125 -3.18 -7.70 -3.16
C ARG A 125 -1.88 -7.02 -2.77
N GLY A 126 -1.99 -6.01 -1.92
CA GLY A 126 -0.84 -5.32 -1.32
C GLY A 126 -0.50 -5.94 0.04
N THR A 127 0.76 -6.32 0.24
CA THR A 127 1.29 -6.74 1.54
C THR A 127 2.51 -5.92 1.88
N LEU A 128 2.44 -5.19 2.99
CA LEU A 128 3.56 -4.43 3.52
C LEU A 128 4.44 -5.34 4.37
N LEU A 129 5.70 -5.47 4.00
CA LEU A 129 6.67 -6.37 4.64
C LEU A 129 7.77 -5.57 5.32
N LYS A 130 8.17 -5.97 6.53
CA LYS A 130 9.41 -5.53 7.16
C LYS A 130 10.62 -6.17 6.48
N ALA A 131 11.82 -5.68 6.81
CA ALA A 131 13.07 -6.22 6.25
C ALA A 131 13.29 -7.72 6.57
N ASP A 132 12.80 -8.18 7.72
CA ASP A 132 12.86 -9.59 8.15
C ASP A 132 11.76 -10.48 7.53
N GLY A 133 10.89 -9.90 6.71
CA GLY A 133 9.77 -10.60 6.08
C GLY A 133 8.46 -10.61 6.89
N THR A 134 8.43 -10.02 8.08
CA THR A 134 7.19 -9.89 8.87
C THR A 134 6.15 -9.08 8.11
N GLU A 135 4.95 -9.62 7.96
CA GLU A 135 3.81 -8.93 7.35
C GLU A 135 3.21 -7.93 8.35
N VAL A 136 3.09 -6.67 7.94
CA VAL A 136 2.53 -5.57 8.75
C VAL A 136 1.05 -5.37 8.48
N VAL A 137 0.69 -5.21 7.23
CA VAL A 137 -0.68 -5.06 6.74
C VAL A 137 -0.82 -5.72 5.39
N THR A 138 -1.97 -6.31 5.14
CA THR A 138 -2.34 -6.85 3.83
C THR A 138 -3.78 -6.48 3.50
N GLY A 139 -4.12 -6.42 2.22
CA GLY A 139 -5.48 -6.16 1.75
C GLY A 139 -5.60 -6.28 0.24
N GLU A 140 -6.81 -6.54 -0.24
CA GLU A 140 -7.13 -6.53 -1.67
C GLU A 140 -7.67 -5.16 -2.07
N HIS A 141 -7.13 -4.65 -3.17
CA HIS A 141 -7.47 -3.35 -3.73
C HIS A 141 -8.02 -3.50 -5.13
N VAL A 142 -9.17 -2.90 -5.39
CA VAL A 142 -9.79 -2.86 -6.71
C VAL A 142 -9.62 -1.48 -7.30
N VAL A 143 -9.07 -1.42 -8.50
CA VAL A 143 -8.81 -0.17 -9.23
C VAL A 143 -9.39 -0.20 -10.64
N PHE A 144 -9.67 0.99 -11.20
CA PHE A 144 -9.80 1.13 -12.64
C PHE A 144 -8.42 1.19 -13.29
N LEU A 145 -8.23 0.33 -14.29
CA LEU A 145 -7.02 0.27 -15.10
C LEU A 145 -7.37 0.57 -16.56
N LEU A 146 -6.72 1.58 -17.14
CA LEU A 146 -6.93 1.98 -18.52
C LEU A 146 -6.40 0.94 -19.50
N ASN A 147 -7.06 0.83 -20.63
CA ASN A 147 -6.53 0.13 -21.80
C ASN A 147 -5.34 0.90 -22.37
N ARG A 148 -4.48 0.19 -23.06
CA ARG A 148 -3.36 0.81 -23.79
C ARG A 148 -3.92 1.80 -24.80
N PRO A 149 -3.40 3.05 -24.84
CA PRO A 149 -3.80 4.00 -25.88
C PRO A 149 -3.45 3.46 -27.26
N ASP A 150 -4.33 3.67 -28.24
CA ASP A 150 -4.01 3.40 -29.63
C ASP A 150 -2.73 4.17 -30.02
N ARG A 151 -1.86 3.52 -30.74
CA ARG A 151 -0.69 4.22 -31.29
C ARG A 151 -1.20 5.21 -32.33
N ALA A 152 -1.04 6.51 -32.03
CA ALA A 152 -1.28 7.57 -33.02
C ALA A 152 -0.28 7.47 -34.16
#